data_9eb8c5b1bab04788cbcfdb339a427bb7
#
_entry.id   9eb8c5b1bab04788cbcfdb339a427bb7
#
_cell.length_a   1.000
_cell.length_b   1.000
_cell.length_c   1.000
_cell.angle_alpha   90.00
_cell.angle_beta   90.00
_cell.angle_gamma   90.00
#
_symmetry.space_group_name_H-M   'P 1'
#
loop_
_entity.id
_entity.type
_entity.pdbx_description
1 polymer ?
#
loop_
_entity_poly.entity_id
_entity_poly.type
_entity_poly.pdbx_seq_one_letter_code
_entity_poly.pdbx_strand_id
1 'polypeptide(L)'
;MPNLNINGRNMSVEAANDTPLLWVIREQLQMTGTKFGCGAGLCGACTVHINGEAVRSCQTQVSDAVGKKITTIEGLSAKGDHPLQKAWIAEQVPQCGYCQSGQIMQAASLLAKNSNPTKEEVVAHMDGNLCRCMTYSRIQKAIMRAATEMRTASNAGTERRAT
;
A
#
# COMPACT_ATOMS: atom_id res chain seq x y z
N MET A 1 13.33 23.11 5.75
CA MET A 1 13.33 21.63 5.69
C MET A 1 11.95 21.13 6.10
N PRO A 2 11.18 20.53 5.21
CA PRO A 2 9.88 19.95 5.55
C PRO A 2 10.02 18.82 6.57
N ASN A 3 9.02 18.71 7.45
CA ASN A 3 8.95 17.62 8.43
C ASN A 3 7.78 16.71 8.04
N LEU A 4 8.07 15.44 7.77
CA LEU A 4 7.09 14.45 7.32
C LEU A 4 6.89 13.37 8.38
N ASN A 5 5.63 13.02 8.64
CA ASN A 5 5.30 11.86 9.48
C ASN A 5 5.23 10.61 8.60
N ILE A 6 6.27 9.80 8.61
CA ILE A 6 6.37 8.58 7.81
C ILE A 6 6.45 7.37 8.72
N ASN A 7 5.51 6.45 8.55
CA ASN A 7 5.39 5.23 9.34
C ASN A 7 5.39 5.50 10.86
N GLY A 8 4.70 6.58 11.26
CA GLY A 8 4.58 7.00 12.65
C GLY A 8 5.80 7.73 13.22
N ARG A 9 6.81 8.05 12.40
CA ARG A 9 8.01 8.80 12.82
C ARG A 9 8.05 10.15 12.12
N ASN A 10 8.35 11.20 12.85
CA ASN A 10 8.60 12.52 12.29
C ASN A 10 10.05 12.58 11.78
N MET A 11 10.21 12.89 10.51
CA MET A 11 11.50 12.90 9.82
C MET A 11 11.67 14.22 9.08
N SER A 12 12.76 14.94 9.36
CA SER A 12 13.15 16.13 8.61
C SER A 12 13.82 15.72 7.32
N VAL A 13 13.42 16.33 6.20
CA VAL A 13 13.93 15.98 4.87
C VAL A 13 14.43 17.23 4.14
N GLU A 14 15.49 17.07 3.35
CA GLU A 14 16.07 18.14 2.52
C GLU A 14 15.47 18.10 1.12
N ALA A 15 14.28 18.63 0.97
CA ALA A 15 13.59 18.63 -0.31
C ALA A 15 12.89 19.96 -0.56
N ALA A 16 12.83 20.37 -1.82
CA ALA A 16 11.97 21.47 -2.24
C ALA A 16 10.51 21.07 -2.11
N ASN A 17 9.63 22.06 -1.97
CA ASN A 17 8.19 21.82 -1.74
C ASN A 17 7.52 21.04 -2.89
N ASP A 18 7.98 21.22 -4.11
CA ASP A 18 7.49 20.58 -5.33
C ASP A 18 8.17 19.24 -5.65
N THR A 19 9.14 18.82 -4.82
CA THR A 19 9.77 17.50 -4.99
C THR A 19 8.73 16.40 -4.88
N PRO A 20 8.67 15.44 -5.83
CA PRO A 20 7.79 14.27 -5.67
C PRO A 20 8.14 13.45 -4.44
N LEU A 21 7.13 13.14 -3.62
CA LEU A 21 7.27 12.39 -2.38
C LEU A 21 8.02 11.06 -2.57
N LEU A 22 7.86 10.42 -3.73
CA LEU A 22 8.55 9.18 -4.09
C LEU A 22 10.06 9.27 -3.93
N TRP A 23 10.68 10.37 -4.36
CA TRP A 23 12.14 10.54 -4.31
C TRP A 23 12.64 10.76 -2.90
N VAL A 24 11.88 11.50 -2.08
CA VAL A 24 12.20 11.64 -0.65
C VAL A 24 12.17 10.28 0.04
N ILE A 25 11.12 9.48 -0.18
CA ILE A 25 10.98 8.15 0.40
C ILE A 25 12.16 7.24 -0.01
N ARG A 26 12.51 7.25 -1.29
CA ARG A 26 13.53 6.32 -1.82
C ARG A 26 14.96 6.77 -1.58
N GLU A 27 15.25 8.05 -1.87
CA GLU A 27 16.64 8.56 -1.94
C GLU A 27 17.13 9.06 -0.58
N GLN A 28 16.31 9.82 0.14
CA GLN A 28 16.72 10.38 1.43
C GLN A 28 16.46 9.42 2.58
N LEU A 29 15.28 8.79 2.61
CA LEU A 29 14.91 7.89 3.69
C LEU A 29 15.27 6.42 3.43
N GLN A 30 15.82 6.11 2.27
CA GLN A 30 16.28 4.78 1.87
C GLN A 30 15.19 3.68 1.98
N MET A 31 13.91 4.08 1.91
CA MET A 31 12.77 3.16 1.92
C MET A 31 12.49 2.69 0.48
N THR A 32 13.20 1.66 0.05
CA THR A 32 13.23 1.21 -1.34
C THR A 32 12.07 0.28 -1.73
N GLY A 33 11.19 -0.07 -0.81
CA GLY A 33 10.00 -0.89 -1.08
C GLY A 33 9.01 -0.20 -2.01
N THR A 34 8.81 1.12 -1.87
CA THR A 34 8.05 1.93 -2.82
C THR A 34 8.83 2.09 -4.12
N LYS A 35 8.22 1.78 -5.28
CA LYS A 35 8.93 1.67 -6.56
C LYS A 35 8.58 2.80 -7.53
N PHE A 36 9.56 3.24 -8.32
CA PHE A 36 9.34 4.08 -9.50
C PHE A 36 8.96 3.20 -10.70
N GLY A 37 7.98 3.63 -11.48
CA GLY A 37 7.60 2.97 -12.74
C GLY A 37 7.40 4.00 -13.85
N CYS A 38 6.19 4.58 -13.97
CA CYS A 38 5.87 5.51 -15.06
C CYS A 38 6.21 6.97 -14.77
N GLY A 39 6.26 7.40 -13.51
CA GLY A 39 6.41 8.80 -13.13
C GLY A 39 5.19 9.69 -13.44
N ALA A 40 4.10 9.13 -13.97
CA ALA A 40 2.92 9.82 -14.47
C ALA A 40 1.61 9.42 -13.73
N GLY A 41 1.71 8.74 -12.59
CA GLY A 41 0.55 8.31 -11.80
C GLY A 41 -0.23 7.12 -12.36
N LEU A 42 0.20 6.52 -13.49
CA LEU A 42 -0.59 5.53 -14.24
C LEU A 42 -0.37 4.08 -13.79
N CYS A 43 0.85 3.71 -13.35
CA CYS A 43 1.21 2.30 -13.15
C CYS A 43 0.98 1.78 -11.73
N GLY A 44 0.84 2.64 -10.73
CA GLY A 44 0.61 2.27 -9.33
C GLY A 44 1.78 1.69 -8.56
N ALA A 45 2.99 1.53 -9.15
CA ALA A 45 4.15 0.98 -8.46
C ALA A 45 4.60 1.81 -7.24
N CYS A 46 4.33 3.12 -7.28
CA CYS A 46 4.68 4.10 -6.25
C CYS A 46 3.59 4.34 -5.21
N THR A 47 2.56 3.51 -5.14
CA THR A 47 1.44 3.72 -4.21
C THR A 47 1.91 3.69 -2.76
N VAL A 48 1.54 4.73 -2.03
CA VAL A 48 1.64 4.87 -0.57
C VAL A 48 0.29 5.30 -0.01
N HIS A 49 0.13 5.31 1.31
CA HIS A 49 -1.06 5.92 1.92
C HIS A 49 -0.73 7.30 2.48
N ILE A 50 -1.64 8.26 2.29
CA ILE A 50 -1.67 9.53 3.01
C ILE A 50 -2.99 9.59 3.76
N ASN A 51 -2.93 9.65 5.09
CA ASN A 51 -4.10 9.57 5.97
C ASN A 51 -5.01 8.35 5.69
N GLY A 52 -4.41 7.22 5.30
CA GLY A 52 -5.12 5.99 4.97
C GLY A 52 -5.59 5.86 3.51
N GLU A 53 -5.52 6.93 2.72
CA GLU A 53 -5.89 6.93 1.31
C GLU A 53 -4.72 6.55 0.40
N ALA A 54 -4.95 5.66 -0.55
CA ALA A 54 -3.94 5.28 -1.54
C ALA A 54 -3.69 6.44 -2.53
N VAL A 55 -2.43 6.85 -2.62
CA VAL A 55 -1.99 7.94 -3.52
C VAL A 55 -0.76 7.51 -4.33
N ARG A 56 -0.54 8.17 -5.45
CA ARG A 56 0.64 7.97 -6.31
C ARG A 56 1.76 8.93 -5.87
N SER A 57 2.72 8.45 -5.11
CA SER A 57 3.80 9.29 -4.55
C SER A 57 4.67 9.96 -5.62
N CYS A 58 4.70 9.45 -6.85
CA CYS A 58 5.37 10.11 -7.97
C CYS A 58 4.68 11.39 -8.46
N GLN A 59 3.41 11.59 -8.12
CA GLN A 59 2.60 12.77 -8.48
C GLN A 59 2.20 13.61 -7.26
N THR A 60 2.57 13.17 -6.06
CA THR A 60 2.29 13.88 -4.82
C THR A 60 3.52 14.70 -4.44
N GLN A 61 3.38 16.01 -4.26
CA GLN A 61 4.46 16.88 -3.82
C GLN A 61 4.71 16.73 -2.33
N VAL A 62 5.93 17.03 -1.90
CA VAL A 62 6.30 17.05 -0.46
C VAL A 62 5.41 18.01 0.31
N SER A 63 5.14 19.20 -0.24
CA SER A 63 4.23 20.19 0.36
C SER A 63 2.84 19.62 0.67
N ASP A 64 2.31 18.77 -0.18
CA ASP A 64 0.99 18.16 -0.01
C ASP A 64 0.96 17.11 1.11
N ALA A 65 2.13 16.60 1.48
CA ALA A 65 2.29 15.55 2.49
C ALA A 65 2.63 16.08 3.89
N VAL A 66 3.04 17.34 4.01
CA VAL A 66 3.36 17.98 5.30
C VAL A 66 2.13 17.96 6.21
N GLY A 67 2.33 17.57 7.47
CA GLY A 67 1.25 17.49 8.48
C GLY A 67 0.32 16.28 8.33
N LYS A 68 0.54 15.42 7.34
CA LYS A 68 -0.25 14.22 7.11
C LYS A 68 0.52 12.96 7.51
N LYS A 69 -0.22 11.88 7.83
CA LYS A 69 0.36 10.57 8.11
C LYS A 69 0.63 9.84 6.81
N ILE A 70 1.89 9.55 6.54
CA ILE A 70 2.33 8.80 5.38
C ILE A 70 2.64 7.37 5.82
N THR A 71 2.08 6.38 5.13
CA THR A 71 2.40 4.96 5.35
C THR A 71 2.92 4.38 4.05
N THR A 72 4.13 3.83 4.09
CA THR A 72 4.74 3.07 3.00
C THR A 72 4.56 1.58 3.23
N ILE A 73 5.01 0.75 2.28
CA ILE A 73 4.94 -0.72 2.43
C ILE A 73 5.71 -1.21 3.65
N GLU A 74 6.81 -0.53 4.03
CA GLU A 74 7.59 -0.84 5.22
C GLU A 74 6.82 -0.56 6.53
N GLY A 75 5.86 0.36 6.48
CA GLY A 75 5.03 0.72 7.63
C GLY A 75 3.65 0.06 7.66
N LEU A 76 3.29 -0.73 6.65
CA LEU A 76 1.99 -1.40 6.59
C LEU A 76 1.84 -2.43 7.72
N SER A 77 2.93 -3.13 8.06
CA SER A 77 3.04 -4.01 9.23
C SER A 77 4.50 -4.08 9.66
N ALA A 78 4.74 -3.87 10.96
CA ALA A 78 6.10 -3.87 11.52
C ALA A 78 6.85 -5.20 11.36
N LYS A 79 6.11 -6.32 11.22
CA LYS A 79 6.66 -7.67 11.09
C LYS A 79 6.46 -8.27 9.70
N GLY A 80 5.90 -7.53 8.75
CA GLY A 80 5.52 -8.07 7.44
C GLY A 80 4.38 -9.09 7.49
N ASP A 81 3.55 -9.04 8.52
CA ASP A 81 2.51 -10.03 8.83
C ASP A 81 1.09 -9.52 8.55
N HIS A 82 0.95 -8.42 7.83
CA HIS A 82 -0.36 -7.96 7.38
C HIS A 82 -1.09 -9.06 6.58
N PRO A 83 -2.41 -9.26 6.75
CA PRO A 83 -3.15 -10.32 6.05
C PRO A 83 -2.92 -10.35 4.54
N LEU A 84 -2.82 -9.20 3.88
CA LEU A 84 -2.45 -9.12 2.46
C LEU A 84 -1.05 -9.67 2.19
N GLN A 85 -0.05 -9.34 3.01
CA GLN A 85 1.31 -9.84 2.82
C GLN A 85 1.38 -11.37 2.97
N LYS A 86 0.67 -11.92 3.95
CA LYS A 86 0.52 -13.38 4.12
C LYS A 86 -0.20 -14.03 2.93
N ALA A 87 -1.30 -13.43 2.48
CA ALA A 87 -2.05 -13.92 1.32
C ALA A 87 -1.22 -13.89 0.04
N TRP A 88 -0.38 -12.86 -0.15
CA TRP A 88 0.56 -12.77 -1.28
C TRP A 88 1.53 -13.93 -1.33
N ILE A 89 2.06 -14.33 -0.19
CA ILE A 89 2.94 -15.51 -0.07
C ILE A 89 2.16 -16.79 -0.34
N ALA A 90 1.00 -16.95 0.29
CA ALA A 90 0.18 -18.16 0.20
C ALA A 90 -0.33 -18.42 -1.23
N GLU A 91 -0.68 -17.36 -1.98
CA GLU A 91 -1.12 -17.47 -3.38
C GLU A 91 0.05 -17.38 -4.38
N GLN A 92 1.30 -17.31 -3.90
CA GLN A 92 2.51 -17.22 -4.74
C GLN A 92 2.38 -16.14 -5.84
N VAL A 93 1.92 -14.95 -5.44
CA VAL A 93 1.55 -13.88 -6.37
C VAL A 93 2.72 -13.39 -7.22
N PRO A 94 3.92 -13.09 -6.66
CA PRO A 94 4.99 -12.44 -7.41
C PRO A 94 5.60 -13.31 -8.50
N GLN A 95 6.01 -12.65 -9.60
CA GLN A 95 7.03 -13.14 -10.50
C GLN A 95 8.27 -12.26 -10.34
N CYS A 96 8.40 -11.13 -11.06
CA CYS A 96 9.55 -10.24 -10.86
C CYS A 96 9.52 -9.49 -9.52
N GLY A 97 8.37 -9.35 -8.90
CA GLY A 97 8.20 -8.68 -7.59
C GLY A 97 8.11 -7.15 -7.64
N TYR A 98 8.42 -6.51 -8.76
CA TYR A 98 8.60 -5.06 -8.81
C TYR A 98 7.35 -4.26 -8.47
N CYS A 99 6.17 -4.61 -8.95
CA CYS A 99 4.92 -3.90 -8.71
C CYS A 99 4.23 -4.27 -7.38
N GLN A 100 4.72 -5.27 -6.65
CA GLN A 100 3.94 -5.92 -5.60
C GLN A 100 3.71 -5.03 -4.39
N SER A 101 4.65 -4.19 -3.99
CA SER A 101 4.45 -3.22 -2.92
C SER A 101 3.30 -2.26 -3.23
N GLY A 102 3.26 -1.71 -4.45
CA GLY A 102 2.16 -0.85 -4.90
C GLY A 102 0.82 -1.58 -4.96
N GLN A 103 0.81 -2.83 -5.42
CA GLN A 103 -0.39 -3.68 -5.45
C GLN A 103 -0.94 -3.92 -4.04
N ILE A 104 -0.07 -4.27 -3.09
CA ILE A 104 -0.45 -4.50 -1.69
C ILE A 104 -0.99 -3.22 -1.05
N MET A 105 -0.32 -2.08 -1.25
CA MET A 105 -0.77 -0.80 -0.69
C MET A 105 -2.13 -0.38 -1.26
N GLN A 106 -2.36 -0.55 -2.57
CA GLN A 106 -3.66 -0.30 -3.17
C GLN A 106 -4.75 -1.21 -2.59
N ALA A 107 -4.48 -2.51 -2.50
CA ALA A 107 -5.41 -3.48 -1.92
C ALA A 107 -5.70 -3.20 -0.43
N ALA A 108 -4.70 -2.76 0.33
CA ALA A 108 -4.88 -2.42 1.74
C ALA A 108 -5.86 -1.26 1.93
N SER A 109 -5.83 -0.25 1.06
CA SER A 109 -6.79 0.86 1.10
C SER A 109 -8.23 0.41 0.80
N LEU A 110 -8.41 -0.59 -0.07
CA LEU A 110 -9.71 -1.20 -0.32
C LEU A 110 -10.24 -1.92 0.93
N LEU A 111 -9.43 -2.84 1.47
CA LEU A 111 -9.86 -3.67 2.60
C LEU A 111 -10.06 -2.89 3.89
N ALA A 112 -9.41 -1.74 4.04
CA ALA A 112 -9.67 -0.82 5.15
C ALA A 112 -11.07 -0.18 5.07
N LYS A 113 -11.61 0.03 3.86
CA LYS A 113 -12.93 0.64 3.62
C LYS A 113 -14.03 -0.39 3.46
N ASN A 114 -13.73 -1.51 2.82
CA ASN A 114 -14.66 -2.60 2.55
C ASN A 114 -14.01 -3.94 2.89
N SER A 115 -14.38 -4.51 4.03
CA SER A 115 -13.86 -5.80 4.50
C SER A 115 -14.44 -7.01 3.74
N ASN A 116 -15.45 -6.80 2.90
CA ASN A 116 -16.11 -7.87 2.12
C ASN A 116 -16.32 -7.43 0.67
N PRO A 117 -15.27 -7.10 -0.09
CA PRO A 117 -15.42 -6.66 -1.47
C PRO A 117 -15.88 -7.81 -2.36
N THR A 118 -16.68 -7.49 -3.38
CA THR A 118 -16.94 -8.40 -4.49
C THR A 118 -15.72 -8.48 -5.40
N LYS A 119 -15.69 -9.48 -6.27
CA LYS A 119 -14.60 -9.61 -7.25
C LYS A 119 -14.54 -8.40 -8.20
N GLU A 120 -15.70 -7.89 -8.59
CA GLU A 120 -15.86 -6.73 -9.46
C GLU A 120 -15.32 -5.46 -8.79
N GLU A 121 -15.61 -5.26 -7.51
CA GLU A 121 -15.08 -4.15 -6.71
C GLU A 121 -13.55 -4.25 -6.57
N VAL A 122 -13.01 -5.46 -6.38
CA VAL A 122 -11.56 -5.67 -6.38
C VAL A 122 -10.95 -5.28 -7.71
N VAL A 123 -11.52 -5.75 -8.83
CA VAL A 123 -11.02 -5.42 -10.17
C VAL A 123 -11.05 -3.91 -10.40
N ALA A 124 -12.18 -3.25 -10.11
CA ALA A 124 -12.33 -1.82 -10.30
C ALA A 124 -11.37 -0.99 -9.42
N HIS A 125 -11.17 -1.38 -8.15
CA HIS A 125 -10.27 -0.65 -7.25
C HIS A 125 -8.79 -0.84 -7.62
N MET A 126 -8.44 -2.01 -8.16
CA MET A 126 -7.08 -2.34 -8.59
C MET A 126 -6.75 -1.84 -9.99
N ASP A 127 -7.73 -1.29 -10.72
CA ASP A 127 -7.49 -0.67 -12.02
C ASP A 127 -6.47 0.46 -11.89
N GLY A 128 -5.54 0.55 -12.83
CA GLY A 128 -4.40 1.47 -12.74
C GLY A 128 -3.22 0.98 -11.89
N ASN A 129 -3.26 -0.26 -11.34
CA ASN A 129 -2.09 -0.93 -10.78
C ASN A 129 -1.59 -2.00 -11.73
N LEU A 130 -0.55 -1.67 -12.53
CA LEU A 130 -0.07 -2.53 -13.61
C LEU A 130 0.90 -3.60 -13.11
N CYS A 131 0.75 -4.81 -13.67
CA CYS A 131 1.70 -5.91 -13.50
C CYS A 131 2.14 -6.43 -14.87
N ARG A 132 3.39 -6.18 -15.27
CA ARG A 132 3.91 -6.63 -16.56
C ARG A 132 4.05 -8.15 -16.66
N CYS A 133 4.17 -8.83 -15.53
CA CYS A 133 4.18 -10.30 -15.44
C CYS A 133 2.78 -10.92 -15.52
N MET A 134 1.73 -10.12 -15.60
CA MET A 134 0.34 -10.56 -15.79
C MET A 134 -0.19 -11.41 -14.61
N THR A 135 0.25 -11.18 -13.38
CA THR A 135 -0.18 -11.96 -12.21
C THR A 135 -1.53 -11.54 -11.64
N TYR A 136 -2.37 -10.86 -12.39
CA TYR A 136 -3.64 -10.27 -11.94
C TYR A 136 -4.59 -11.28 -11.30
N SER A 137 -4.70 -12.48 -11.84
CA SER A 137 -5.56 -13.54 -11.29
C SER A 137 -5.11 -13.96 -9.87
N ARG A 138 -3.79 -14.04 -9.63
CA ARG A 138 -3.23 -14.35 -8.31
C ARG A 138 -3.39 -13.16 -7.35
N ILE A 139 -3.22 -11.92 -7.84
CA ILE A 139 -3.46 -10.69 -7.06
C ILE A 139 -4.90 -10.68 -6.56
N GLN A 140 -5.89 -10.89 -7.42
CA GLN A 140 -7.31 -10.94 -7.05
C GLN A 140 -7.59 -12.03 -6.02
N LYS A 141 -7.05 -13.25 -6.23
CA LYS A 141 -7.16 -14.35 -5.27
C LYS A 141 -6.60 -13.99 -3.89
N ALA A 142 -5.41 -13.39 -3.85
CA ALA A 142 -4.77 -12.99 -2.60
C ALA A 142 -5.58 -11.91 -1.87
N ILE A 143 -6.17 -10.95 -2.57
CA ILE A 143 -7.04 -9.93 -1.97
C ILE A 143 -8.28 -10.57 -1.35
N MET A 144 -8.98 -11.45 -2.09
CA MET A 144 -10.17 -12.13 -1.60
C MET A 144 -9.87 -13.03 -0.40
N ARG A 145 -8.71 -13.72 -0.40
CA ARG A 145 -8.23 -14.50 0.73
C ARG A 145 -7.99 -13.61 1.96
N ALA A 146 -7.24 -12.53 1.79
CA ALA A 146 -6.97 -11.59 2.89
C ALA A 146 -8.26 -11.01 3.48
N ALA A 147 -9.24 -10.64 2.65
CA ALA A 147 -10.54 -10.16 3.08
C ALA A 147 -11.26 -11.19 3.97
N THR A 148 -11.23 -12.46 3.59
CA THR A 148 -11.84 -13.55 4.37
C THR A 148 -11.12 -13.75 5.71
N GLU A 149 -9.78 -13.78 5.71
CA GLU A 149 -8.99 -13.93 6.94
C GLU A 149 -9.19 -12.76 7.91
N MET A 150 -9.29 -11.53 7.41
CA MET A 150 -9.56 -10.34 8.23
C MET A 150 -10.95 -10.40 8.91
N ARG A 151 -11.98 -10.86 8.20
CA ARG A 151 -13.33 -11.01 8.76
C ARG A 151 -13.38 -12.09 9.85
N THR A 152 -12.77 -13.24 9.60
CA THR A 152 -12.75 -14.33 10.60
C THR A 152 -12.02 -13.94 11.87
N ALA A 153 -10.91 -13.20 11.74
CA ALA A 153 -10.17 -12.67 12.90
C ALA A 153 -10.99 -11.66 13.70
N SER A 154 -11.75 -10.78 13.03
CA SER A 154 -12.62 -9.79 13.68
C SER A 154 -13.76 -10.47 14.46
N ASN A 155 -14.40 -11.48 13.88
CA ASN A 155 -15.48 -12.22 14.52
C ASN A 155 -15.00 -12.99 15.77
N ALA A 156 -13.86 -13.68 15.68
CA ALA A 156 -13.24 -14.38 16.81
C ALA A 156 -12.86 -13.44 17.97
N GLY A 157 -12.49 -12.17 17.65
CA GLY A 157 -12.19 -11.14 18.65
C GLY A 157 -13.44 -10.62 19.38
N THR A 158 -14.59 -10.62 18.70
CA THR A 158 -15.88 -10.17 19.27
C THR A 158 -16.46 -11.22 20.24
N GLU A 159 -16.36 -12.50 19.88
CA GLU A 159 -16.84 -13.59 20.75
C GLU A 159 -16.06 -13.68 22.06
N ARG A 160 -14.74 -13.42 22.04
CA ARG A 160 -13.91 -13.42 23.27
C ARG A 160 -14.17 -12.24 24.22
N ARG A 161 -14.83 -11.17 23.76
CA ARG A 161 -15.20 -10.03 24.60
C ARG A 161 -16.61 -10.13 25.17
N ALA A 162 -17.41 -11.09 24.71
CA ALA A 162 -18.79 -11.30 25.14
C ALA A 162 -18.92 -12.40 26.22
N THR A 163 -17.83 -13.04 26.60
CA THR A 163 -17.70 -13.98 27.74
C THR A 163 -16.86 -13.38 28.85
#